data_3b627a4d8b3d521cc18e4c6c7b3aaa85
#
_entry.id   3b627a4d8b3d521cc18e4c6c7b3aaa85
#
_cell.length_a   1.000
_cell.length_b   1.000
_cell.length_c   1.000
_cell.angle_alpha   90.00
_cell.angle_beta   90.00
_cell.angle_gamma   90.00
#
_symmetry.space_group_name_H-M   'P 1'
#
loop_
_entity.id
_entity.type
_entity.pdbx_description
1 polymer ?
#
loop_
_entity_poly.entity_id
_entity_poly.type
_entity_poly.pdbx_seq_one_letter_code
_entity_poly.pdbx_strand_id
1 'polypeptide(L)'
;AAEWNLDMIYGENTEALEKKATFPDGNATHLECCKSLKTEALTNTLNASWPRYRFNHGKGVYEKDVNIEPYTGVIVGVRADEEGSRSKERYFSPRDKNNDWDVGDQPPEFWNQYKTDFAPGTHVRVHPLLDWTELDIWEYIERENIPVVPLYFDQGNGKRYRSLGCAPCTGTVDSTAKNVREIIEELKTGKFANIAERSGRAQDKEGGGGLEELRKEGYI
;
A
#
# COMPACT_ATOMS: atom_id res chain seq x y z
N ALA A 1 -13.83 -8.27 6.51
CA ALA A 1 -13.00 -8.69 7.65
C ALA A 1 -13.71 -9.79 8.46
N ALA A 2 -14.96 -9.57 8.88
CA ALA A 2 -15.70 -10.56 9.69
C ALA A 2 -15.90 -11.90 8.97
N GLU A 3 -16.25 -11.87 7.69
CA GLU A 3 -16.45 -13.06 6.85
C GLU A 3 -15.21 -13.95 6.77
N TRP A 4 -14.02 -13.35 6.75
CA TRP A 4 -12.74 -14.05 6.61
C TRP A 4 -12.01 -14.19 7.95
N ASN A 5 -12.62 -13.77 9.04
CA ASN A 5 -12.05 -13.77 10.38
C ASN A 5 -10.62 -13.18 10.43
N LEU A 6 -10.39 -12.08 9.70
CA LEU A 6 -9.07 -11.46 9.62
C LEU A 6 -8.69 -10.83 10.96
N ASP A 7 -7.46 -11.07 11.38
CA ASP A 7 -6.86 -10.41 12.53
C ASP A 7 -6.42 -9.00 12.15
N MET A 8 -7.25 -8.02 12.46
CA MET A 8 -7.05 -6.62 12.07
C MET A 8 -6.38 -5.83 13.19
N ILE A 9 -5.25 -5.20 12.85
CA ILE A 9 -4.54 -4.29 13.72
C ILE A 9 -4.68 -2.86 13.21
N TYR A 10 -4.96 -1.94 14.12
CA TYR A 10 -5.04 -0.51 13.87
C TYR A 10 -3.99 0.24 14.68
N GLY A 11 -3.27 1.13 14.01
CA GLY A 11 -2.33 2.07 14.62
C GLY A 11 -2.50 3.45 14.01
N GLU A 12 -2.32 4.50 14.81
CA GLU A 12 -2.49 5.87 14.37
C GLU A 12 -1.48 6.81 15.03
N ASN A 13 -1.19 7.93 14.37
CA ASN A 13 -0.49 9.06 14.95
C ASN A 13 -1.50 10.02 15.58
N THR A 14 -1.87 9.77 16.84
CA THR A 14 -2.85 10.56 17.58
C THR A 14 -2.41 12.02 17.70
N GLU A 15 -1.12 12.27 17.95
CA GLU A 15 -0.57 13.63 18.08
C GLU A 15 -0.72 14.43 16.78
N ALA A 16 -0.43 13.81 15.62
CA ALA A 16 -0.61 14.46 14.33
C ALA A 16 -2.08 14.77 14.03
N LEU A 17 -3.00 13.89 14.43
CA LEU A 17 -4.45 14.12 14.29
C LEU A 17 -4.92 15.28 15.17
N GLU A 18 -4.49 15.35 16.43
CA GLU A 18 -4.82 16.44 17.36
C GLU A 18 -4.30 17.79 16.86
N LYS A 19 -3.11 17.81 16.26
CA LYS A 19 -2.52 18.99 15.63
C LYS A 19 -3.11 19.33 14.26
N LYS A 20 -4.07 18.55 13.77
CA LYS A 20 -4.64 18.67 12.42
C LYS A 20 -3.57 18.64 11.32
N ALA A 21 -2.56 17.79 11.46
CA ALA A 21 -1.52 17.59 10.44
C ALA A 21 -2.09 16.78 9.25
N THR A 22 -3.18 17.28 8.67
CA THR A 22 -3.92 16.67 7.56
C THR A 22 -3.87 17.55 6.32
N PHE A 23 -4.09 16.95 5.16
CA PHE A 23 -4.22 17.61 3.86
C PHE A 23 -5.50 17.11 3.16
N PRO A 24 -6.27 17.97 2.47
CA PRO A 24 -6.10 19.43 2.27
C PRO A 24 -6.71 20.29 3.40
N ASP A 25 -7.51 19.69 4.29
CA ASP A 25 -8.37 20.41 5.24
C ASP A 25 -7.67 20.79 6.56
N GLY A 26 -6.38 20.46 6.69
CA GLY A 26 -5.58 20.76 7.86
C GLY A 26 -4.48 21.77 7.58
N ASN A 27 -3.43 21.74 8.41
CA ASN A 27 -2.32 22.67 8.37
C ASN A 27 -1.00 22.05 7.84
N ALA A 28 -1.06 20.86 7.30
CA ALA A 28 0.09 20.16 6.72
C ALA A 28 0.09 20.24 5.18
N THR A 29 1.28 20.21 4.60
CA THR A 29 1.45 19.90 3.18
C THR A 29 1.07 18.43 2.91
N HIS A 30 0.88 18.10 1.64
CA HIS A 30 0.58 16.71 1.25
C HIS A 30 1.67 15.72 1.72
N LEU A 31 2.94 16.08 1.56
CA LEU A 31 4.06 15.22 1.97
C LEU A 31 4.10 15.04 3.50
N GLU A 32 3.97 16.12 4.27
CA GLU A 32 3.92 16.06 5.74
C GLU A 32 2.75 15.21 6.24
N CYS A 33 1.57 15.35 5.63
CA CYS A 33 0.41 14.53 5.94
C CYS A 33 0.71 13.03 5.68
N CYS A 34 1.30 12.69 4.54
CA CYS A 34 1.67 11.31 4.21
C CYS A 34 2.73 10.77 5.18
N LYS A 35 3.75 11.57 5.51
CA LYS A 35 4.78 11.19 6.46
C LYS A 35 4.19 10.90 7.83
N SER A 36 3.45 11.84 8.40
CA SER A 36 2.92 11.72 9.76
C SER A 36 1.83 10.66 9.89
N LEU A 37 0.86 10.61 8.98
CA LEU A 37 -0.33 9.76 9.14
C LEU A 37 -0.20 8.37 8.49
N LYS A 38 0.81 8.15 7.65
CA LYS A 38 1.05 6.84 7.02
C LYS A 38 2.40 6.26 7.41
N THR A 39 3.51 6.95 7.07
CA THR A 39 4.85 6.40 7.29
C THR A 39 5.12 6.23 8.78
N GLU A 40 4.99 7.28 9.57
CA GLU A 40 5.23 7.22 11.02
C GLU A 40 4.24 6.29 11.73
N ALA A 41 2.95 6.35 11.36
CA ALA A 41 1.95 5.47 11.94
C ALA A 41 2.25 3.99 11.64
N LEU A 42 2.62 3.64 10.40
CA LEU A 42 3.01 2.29 10.02
C LEU A 42 4.27 1.85 10.77
N THR A 43 5.33 2.64 10.70
CA THR A 43 6.63 2.35 11.32
C THR A 43 6.49 2.10 12.82
N ASN A 44 5.81 2.99 13.54
CA ASN A 44 5.63 2.85 14.98
C ASN A 44 4.70 1.69 15.36
N THR A 45 3.72 1.36 14.50
CA THR A 45 2.89 0.16 14.65
C THR A 45 3.71 -1.11 14.48
N LEU A 46 4.56 -1.17 13.46
CA LEU A 46 5.43 -2.34 13.20
C LEU A 46 6.45 -2.56 14.32
N ASN A 47 7.06 -1.47 14.80
CA ASN A 47 8.07 -1.53 15.86
C ASN A 47 7.45 -1.65 17.27
N ALA A 48 6.13 -1.69 17.38
CA ALA A 48 5.42 -1.67 18.66
C ALA A 48 5.79 -0.46 19.56
N SER A 49 6.22 0.65 18.96
CA SER A 49 6.61 1.88 19.66
C SER A 49 5.40 2.69 20.13
N TRP A 50 4.28 2.55 19.47
CA TRP A 50 3.00 3.19 19.80
C TRP A 50 1.94 2.16 20.18
N PRO A 51 0.87 2.57 20.91
CA PRO A 51 -0.27 1.70 21.15
C PRO A 51 -0.89 1.20 19.85
N ARG A 52 -1.17 -0.11 19.81
CA ARG A 52 -1.90 -0.77 18.73
C ARG A 52 -3.26 -1.21 19.25
N TYR A 53 -4.22 -1.29 18.36
CA TYR A 53 -5.56 -1.75 18.66
C TYR A 53 -5.91 -2.92 17.77
N ARG A 54 -6.34 -4.02 18.37
CA ARG A 54 -6.75 -5.25 17.67
C ARG A 54 -8.26 -5.32 17.61
N PHE A 55 -8.80 -5.69 16.45
CA PHE A 55 -10.24 -5.82 16.29
C PHE A 55 -10.76 -7.05 17.01
N ASN A 56 -11.69 -6.85 17.95
CA ASN A 56 -12.40 -7.92 18.64
C ASN A 56 -13.66 -8.26 17.85
N HIS A 57 -13.64 -9.40 17.13
CA HIS A 57 -14.77 -9.85 16.32
C HIS A 57 -16.04 -10.13 17.15
N GLY A 58 -15.90 -10.58 18.40
CA GLY A 58 -17.04 -10.86 19.26
C GLY A 58 -17.78 -9.62 19.75
N LYS A 59 -17.05 -8.50 19.86
CA LYS A 59 -17.60 -7.21 20.33
C LYS A 59 -17.80 -6.20 19.19
N GLY A 60 -17.21 -6.41 18.02
CA GLY A 60 -17.28 -5.51 16.89
C GLY A 60 -16.53 -4.18 17.09
N VAL A 61 -15.54 -4.13 17.98
CA VAL A 61 -14.78 -2.93 18.33
C VAL A 61 -13.29 -3.20 18.36
N TYR A 62 -12.47 -2.14 18.24
CA TYR A 62 -11.03 -2.22 18.46
C TYR A 62 -10.73 -2.11 19.97
N GLU A 63 -9.90 -2.99 20.47
CA GLU A 63 -9.40 -3.01 21.84
C GLU A 63 -7.87 -2.86 21.82
N LYS A 64 -7.30 -2.28 22.88
CA LYS A 64 -5.84 -2.13 22.99
C LYS A 64 -5.17 -3.50 22.87
N ASP A 65 -4.24 -3.62 21.92
CA ASP A 65 -3.45 -4.84 21.75
C ASP A 65 -2.48 -5.00 22.91
N VAL A 66 -2.48 -6.18 23.51
CA VAL A 66 -1.55 -6.53 24.59
C VAL A 66 -0.23 -7.10 24.07
N ASN A 67 -0.19 -7.48 22.80
CA ASN A 67 1.04 -7.93 22.15
C ASN A 67 1.89 -6.71 21.78
N ILE A 68 3.05 -6.58 22.40
CA ILE A 68 3.99 -5.48 22.22
C ILE A 68 5.23 -5.88 21.41
N GLU A 69 5.25 -7.10 20.85
CA GLU A 69 6.38 -7.55 20.03
C GLU A 69 6.41 -6.83 18.67
N PRO A 70 7.59 -6.38 18.21
CA PRO A 70 7.76 -5.86 16.87
C PRO A 70 7.48 -6.91 15.80
N TYR A 71 6.99 -6.47 14.66
CA TYR A 71 6.88 -7.35 13.49
C TYR A 71 8.22 -7.46 12.77
N THR A 72 8.62 -8.67 12.43
CA THR A 72 9.88 -8.97 11.72
C THR A 72 9.70 -9.08 10.21
N GLY A 73 8.46 -9.22 9.74
CA GLY A 73 8.15 -9.31 8.32
C GLY A 73 6.80 -8.67 7.99
N VAL A 74 6.73 -8.03 6.83
CA VAL A 74 5.52 -7.37 6.32
C VAL A 74 5.28 -7.82 4.89
N ILE A 75 4.15 -8.46 4.62
CA ILE A 75 3.75 -8.82 3.26
C ILE A 75 3.01 -7.63 2.65
N VAL A 76 3.47 -7.17 1.48
CA VAL A 76 2.92 -6.00 0.80
C VAL A 76 2.57 -6.35 -0.64
N GLY A 77 1.37 -5.98 -1.08
CA GLY A 77 0.88 -6.23 -2.44
C GLY A 77 1.44 -5.27 -3.50
N VAL A 78 2.73 -5.00 -3.46
CA VAL A 78 3.42 -4.15 -4.45
C VAL A 78 3.67 -4.93 -5.73
N ARG A 79 3.46 -4.27 -6.88
CA ARG A 79 3.82 -4.78 -8.21
C ARG A 79 4.74 -3.81 -8.93
N ALA A 80 5.66 -4.34 -9.72
CA ALA A 80 6.63 -3.53 -10.46
C ALA A 80 5.97 -2.66 -11.55
N ASP A 81 4.83 -3.08 -12.09
CA ASP A 81 4.11 -2.39 -13.16
C ASP A 81 3.21 -1.23 -12.70
N GLU A 82 2.94 -1.10 -11.40
CA GLU A 82 2.04 -0.06 -10.88
C GLU A 82 2.56 1.35 -11.12
N GLU A 83 3.89 1.52 -10.95
CA GLU A 83 4.56 2.81 -11.03
C GLU A 83 6.08 2.62 -11.08
N GLY A 84 6.80 3.55 -11.75
CA GLY A 84 8.23 3.41 -12.01
C GLY A 84 9.13 3.28 -10.79
N SER A 85 8.79 3.88 -9.64
CA SER A 85 9.57 3.73 -8.42
C SER A 85 9.47 2.31 -7.86
N ARG A 86 8.34 1.63 -8.05
CA ARG A 86 8.09 0.26 -7.58
C ARG A 86 8.82 -0.80 -8.38
N SER A 87 9.19 -0.50 -9.63
CA SER A 87 10.01 -1.41 -10.45
C SER A 87 11.41 -1.69 -9.87
N LYS A 88 11.84 -0.88 -8.89
CA LYS A 88 13.12 -1.05 -8.19
C LYS A 88 13.03 -1.99 -6.98
N GLU A 89 11.83 -2.40 -6.57
CA GLU A 89 11.65 -3.29 -5.44
C GLU A 89 12.22 -4.69 -5.71
N ARG A 90 12.37 -5.46 -4.65
CA ARG A 90 12.78 -6.87 -4.65
C ARG A 90 11.70 -7.70 -3.96
N TYR A 91 11.69 -9.00 -4.19
CA TYR A 91 10.80 -9.91 -3.46
C TYR A 91 10.99 -9.82 -1.96
N PHE A 92 12.26 -9.69 -1.51
CA PHE A 92 12.62 -9.48 -0.11
C PHE A 92 13.39 -8.18 0.01
N SER A 93 12.75 -7.16 0.57
CA SER A 93 13.31 -5.80 0.73
C SER A 93 13.59 -5.54 2.21
N PRO A 94 14.87 -5.64 2.64
CA PRO A 94 15.23 -5.41 4.03
C PRO A 94 15.10 -3.94 4.41
N ARG A 95 14.72 -3.72 5.67
CA ARG A 95 14.66 -2.40 6.30
C ARG A 95 15.58 -2.40 7.50
N ASP A 96 16.34 -1.35 7.65
CA ASP A 96 17.23 -1.18 8.80
C ASP A 96 16.44 -0.89 10.08
N LYS A 97 17.12 -0.68 11.19
CA LYS A 97 16.53 -0.36 12.49
C LYS A 97 15.74 0.96 12.52
N ASN A 98 15.95 1.84 11.53
CA ASN A 98 15.23 3.11 11.38
C ASN A 98 14.03 2.96 10.42
N ASN A 99 13.82 1.76 9.86
CA ASN A 99 12.87 1.42 8.80
C ASN A 99 13.23 1.99 7.42
N ASP A 100 14.45 2.50 7.26
CA ASP A 100 14.95 2.92 5.97
C ASP A 100 15.30 1.69 5.11
N TRP A 101 15.19 1.86 3.81
CA TRP A 101 15.55 0.80 2.88
C TRP A 101 17.05 0.52 2.92
N ASP A 102 17.41 -0.68 3.34
CA ASP A 102 18.81 -1.12 3.36
C ASP A 102 19.24 -1.62 1.98
N VAL A 103 19.65 -0.69 1.14
CA VAL A 103 20.13 -0.98 -0.22
C VAL A 103 21.41 -1.83 -0.20
N GLY A 104 22.24 -1.66 0.83
CA GLY A 104 23.50 -2.40 0.97
C GLY A 104 23.30 -3.88 1.28
N ASP A 105 22.21 -4.21 1.94
CA ASP A 105 21.84 -5.58 2.32
C ASP A 105 20.79 -6.21 1.39
N GLN A 106 20.59 -5.64 0.20
CA GLN A 106 19.66 -6.13 -0.81
C GLN A 106 20.39 -6.71 -2.03
N PRO A 107 20.81 -7.97 -2.00
CA PRO A 107 21.48 -8.60 -3.14
C PRO A 107 20.50 -8.75 -4.32
N PRO A 108 21.00 -8.82 -5.55
CA PRO A 108 20.18 -9.15 -6.71
C PRO A 108 19.51 -10.52 -6.55
N GLU A 109 18.24 -10.60 -6.90
CA GLU A 109 17.43 -11.83 -6.82
C GLU A 109 17.43 -12.52 -8.19
N PHE A 110 18.52 -13.27 -8.48
CA PHE A 110 18.68 -14.03 -9.72
C PHE A 110 18.40 -15.52 -9.49
N TRP A 111 17.86 -16.18 -10.49
CA TRP A 111 17.63 -17.64 -10.51
C TRP A 111 16.84 -18.17 -9.32
N ASN A 112 15.87 -17.39 -8.85
CA ASN A 112 15.06 -17.71 -7.66
C ASN A 112 15.90 -17.87 -6.37
N GLN A 113 17.01 -17.17 -6.28
CA GLN A 113 17.81 -17.11 -5.05
C GLN A 113 17.45 -15.85 -4.29
N TYR A 114 16.95 -16.02 -3.09
CA TYR A 114 16.50 -14.94 -2.23
C TYR A 114 17.29 -14.92 -0.93
N LYS A 115 17.63 -13.72 -0.46
CA LYS A 115 18.14 -13.55 0.90
C LYS A 115 16.94 -13.58 1.85
N THR A 116 16.97 -14.49 2.82
CA THR A 116 15.91 -14.66 3.82
C THR A 116 16.43 -14.59 5.26
N ASP A 117 17.73 -14.37 5.44
CA ASP A 117 18.37 -14.17 6.73
C ASP A 117 18.74 -12.68 6.91
N PHE A 118 18.16 -12.05 7.94
CA PHE A 118 18.28 -10.62 8.20
C PHE A 118 18.75 -10.38 9.63
N ALA A 119 19.44 -9.26 9.83
CA ALA A 119 19.99 -8.90 11.14
C ALA A 119 18.90 -8.74 12.20
N PRO A 120 19.13 -9.13 13.47
CA PRO A 120 18.21 -8.89 14.55
C PRO A 120 17.86 -7.40 14.70
N GLY A 121 16.59 -7.10 14.95
CA GLY A 121 16.08 -5.72 15.10
C GLY A 121 15.78 -5.01 13.77
N THR A 122 15.91 -5.73 12.65
CA THR A 122 15.45 -5.29 11.34
C THR A 122 14.12 -5.96 10.99
N HIS A 123 13.43 -5.46 9.96
CA HIS A 123 12.31 -6.18 9.38
C HIS A 123 12.47 -6.28 7.86
N VAL A 124 11.78 -7.25 7.26
CA VAL A 124 11.79 -7.44 5.81
C VAL A 124 10.40 -7.18 5.25
N ARG A 125 10.33 -6.49 4.12
CA ARG A 125 9.13 -6.42 3.30
C ARG A 125 9.17 -7.49 2.24
N VAL A 126 8.09 -8.21 2.11
CA VAL A 126 7.94 -9.31 1.16
C VAL A 126 6.90 -8.92 0.13
N HIS A 127 7.27 -8.94 -1.14
CA HIS A 127 6.44 -8.51 -2.27
C HIS A 127 6.08 -9.71 -3.16
N PRO A 128 5.15 -10.58 -2.77
CA PRO A 128 4.86 -11.82 -3.51
C PRO A 128 4.23 -11.61 -4.88
N LEU A 129 3.71 -10.41 -5.13
CA LEU A 129 3.04 -10.05 -6.38
C LEU A 129 3.92 -9.18 -7.30
N LEU A 130 5.24 -9.08 -7.01
CA LEU A 130 6.12 -8.11 -7.67
C LEU A 130 6.07 -8.16 -9.19
N ASP A 131 6.10 -9.36 -9.77
CA ASP A 131 6.12 -9.59 -11.22
C ASP A 131 4.72 -9.73 -11.84
N TRP A 132 3.66 -9.58 -11.04
CA TRP A 132 2.29 -9.62 -11.55
C TRP A 132 1.94 -8.31 -12.24
N THR A 133 1.21 -8.40 -13.36
CA THR A 133 0.61 -7.24 -14.02
C THR A 133 -0.75 -6.88 -13.40
N GLU A 134 -1.24 -5.67 -13.70
CA GLU A 134 -2.62 -5.29 -13.34
C GLU A 134 -3.64 -6.29 -13.90
N LEU A 135 -3.42 -6.75 -15.14
CA LEU A 135 -4.29 -7.75 -15.77
C LEU A 135 -4.29 -9.06 -15.00
N ASP A 136 -3.12 -9.57 -14.58
CA ASP A 136 -3.02 -10.81 -13.79
C ASP A 136 -3.81 -10.73 -12.50
N ILE A 137 -3.78 -9.57 -11.82
CA ILE A 137 -4.56 -9.33 -10.59
C ILE A 137 -6.06 -9.43 -10.87
N TRP A 138 -6.55 -8.77 -11.93
CA TRP A 138 -7.97 -8.79 -12.23
C TRP A 138 -8.45 -10.15 -12.71
N GLU A 139 -7.66 -10.89 -13.49
CA GLU A 139 -7.94 -12.28 -13.88
C GLU A 139 -7.93 -13.22 -12.66
N TYR A 140 -7.03 -13.01 -11.70
CA TYR A 140 -7.02 -13.75 -10.44
C TYR A 140 -8.27 -13.46 -9.60
N ILE A 141 -8.66 -12.19 -9.47
CA ILE A 141 -9.89 -11.77 -8.78
C ILE A 141 -11.11 -12.44 -9.39
N GLU A 142 -11.23 -12.48 -10.72
CA GLU A 142 -12.33 -13.15 -11.41
C GLU A 142 -12.34 -14.66 -11.15
N ARG A 143 -11.19 -15.30 -11.30
CA ARG A 143 -11.05 -16.74 -11.15
C ARG A 143 -11.37 -17.23 -9.73
N GLU A 144 -10.88 -16.52 -8.72
CA GLU A 144 -11.05 -16.87 -7.31
C GLU A 144 -12.30 -16.25 -6.68
N ASN A 145 -13.07 -15.47 -7.46
CA ASN A 145 -14.27 -14.74 -7.00
C ASN A 145 -13.99 -13.88 -5.75
N ILE A 146 -12.88 -13.13 -5.80
CA ILE A 146 -12.46 -12.29 -4.68
C ILE A 146 -13.34 -11.04 -4.62
N PRO A 147 -13.92 -10.69 -3.46
CA PRO A 147 -14.71 -9.48 -3.32
C PRO A 147 -13.83 -8.23 -3.43
N VAL A 148 -14.29 -7.26 -4.23
CA VAL A 148 -13.62 -5.97 -4.39
C VAL A 148 -14.55 -4.83 -4.03
N VAL A 149 -13.97 -3.70 -3.63
CA VAL A 149 -14.79 -2.52 -3.28
C VAL A 149 -15.45 -1.92 -4.52
N PRO A 150 -16.71 -1.46 -4.42
CA PRO A 150 -17.46 -0.91 -5.57
C PRO A 150 -16.79 0.28 -6.26
N LEU A 151 -15.92 1.01 -5.58
CA LEU A 151 -15.18 2.16 -6.14
C LEU A 151 -14.30 1.82 -7.34
N TYR A 152 -13.94 0.56 -7.54
CA TYR A 152 -13.22 0.11 -8.72
C TYR A 152 -14.08 0.06 -9.99
N PHE A 153 -15.40 0.18 -9.88
CA PHE A 153 -16.34 0.18 -11.00
C PHE A 153 -16.85 1.58 -11.30
N ASP A 154 -17.46 1.75 -12.49
CA ASP A 154 -18.09 3.01 -12.88
C ASP A 154 -19.09 3.49 -11.82
N GLN A 155 -18.90 4.71 -11.36
CA GLN A 155 -19.76 5.34 -10.37
C GLN A 155 -21.04 5.98 -10.98
N GLY A 156 -21.38 5.63 -12.23
CA GLY A 156 -22.53 6.15 -12.96
C GLY A 156 -22.26 7.46 -13.70
N ASN A 157 -21.01 7.89 -13.77
CA ASN A 157 -20.57 9.11 -14.45
C ASN A 157 -19.50 8.86 -15.53
N GLY A 158 -19.30 7.60 -15.92
CA GLY A 158 -18.26 7.19 -16.88
C GLY A 158 -16.85 7.21 -16.30
N LYS A 159 -16.72 7.14 -14.97
CA LYS A 159 -15.45 7.18 -14.27
C LYS A 159 -15.35 6.12 -13.18
N ARG A 160 -14.17 5.55 -12.99
CA ARG A 160 -13.86 4.64 -11.90
C ARG A 160 -12.51 4.95 -11.28
N TYR A 161 -12.28 4.43 -10.10
CA TYR A 161 -10.93 4.40 -9.55
C TYR A 161 -10.14 3.21 -10.12
N ARG A 162 -8.89 3.44 -10.49
CA ARG A 162 -7.97 2.39 -10.93
C ARG A 162 -7.01 1.99 -9.82
N SER A 163 -6.68 2.96 -8.96
CA SER A 163 -5.86 2.76 -7.76
C SER A 163 -6.47 3.53 -6.60
N LEU A 164 -6.60 2.91 -5.44
CA LEU A 164 -7.22 3.53 -4.25
C LEU A 164 -6.19 3.97 -3.20
N GLY A 165 -6.43 5.10 -2.57
CA GLY A 165 -5.67 5.67 -1.46
C GLY A 165 -6.51 6.59 -0.61
N CYS A 166 -5.91 7.63 -0.05
CA CYS A 166 -6.67 8.65 0.67
C CYS A 166 -7.66 9.34 -0.27
N ALA A 167 -8.87 9.59 0.19
CA ALA A 167 -9.92 10.24 -0.60
C ALA A 167 -9.46 11.54 -1.28
N PRO A 168 -8.80 12.50 -0.58
CA PRO A 168 -8.38 13.74 -1.22
C PRO A 168 -7.23 13.58 -2.23
N CYS A 169 -6.51 12.46 -2.18
CA CYS A 169 -5.30 12.23 -2.98
C CYS A 169 -5.51 11.22 -4.11
N THR A 170 -6.75 10.80 -4.36
CA THR A 170 -7.03 9.75 -5.34
C THR A 170 -7.96 10.27 -6.43
N GLY A 171 -7.50 10.24 -7.67
CA GLY A 171 -8.29 10.60 -8.85
C GLY A 171 -8.86 9.38 -9.56
N THR A 172 -9.84 9.64 -10.41
CA THR A 172 -10.50 8.65 -11.26
C THR A 172 -9.90 8.62 -12.66
N VAL A 173 -10.19 7.56 -13.40
CA VAL A 173 -9.94 7.43 -14.84
C VAL A 173 -11.26 7.34 -15.58
N ASP A 174 -11.28 7.71 -16.87
CA ASP A 174 -12.44 7.55 -17.73
C ASP A 174 -12.65 6.06 -18.06
N SER A 175 -13.74 5.50 -17.58
CA SER A 175 -14.10 4.10 -17.76
C SER A 175 -15.57 3.88 -17.40
N THR A 176 -16.26 3.08 -18.21
CA THR A 176 -17.63 2.66 -17.98
C THR A 176 -17.75 1.23 -17.47
N ALA A 177 -16.62 0.61 -17.10
CA ALA A 177 -16.58 -0.77 -16.61
C ALA A 177 -17.34 -0.91 -15.28
N LYS A 178 -18.35 -1.79 -15.24
CA LYS A 178 -19.27 -1.99 -14.10
C LYS A 178 -19.00 -3.25 -13.30
N ASN A 179 -18.12 -4.11 -13.78
CA ASN A 179 -17.78 -5.38 -13.14
C ASN A 179 -16.35 -5.79 -13.51
N VAL A 180 -15.85 -6.85 -12.86
CA VAL A 180 -14.50 -7.37 -13.02
C VAL A 180 -14.19 -7.73 -14.48
N ARG A 181 -15.12 -8.41 -15.16
CA ARG A 181 -14.94 -8.86 -16.54
C ARG A 181 -14.78 -7.67 -17.50
N GLU A 182 -15.56 -6.61 -17.33
CA GLU A 182 -15.44 -5.41 -18.15
C GLU A 182 -14.11 -4.69 -17.92
N ILE A 183 -13.56 -4.71 -16.71
CA ILE A 183 -12.21 -4.19 -16.42
C ILE A 183 -11.15 -5.02 -17.15
N ILE A 184 -11.26 -6.36 -17.11
CA ILE A 184 -10.32 -7.25 -17.81
C ILE A 184 -10.37 -6.99 -19.32
N GLU A 185 -11.55 -6.87 -19.92
CA GLU A 185 -11.71 -6.56 -21.33
C GLU A 185 -11.10 -5.19 -21.68
N GLU A 186 -11.35 -4.17 -20.86
CA GLU A 186 -10.78 -2.83 -21.03
C GLU A 186 -9.24 -2.85 -20.99
N LEU A 187 -8.64 -3.60 -20.07
CA LEU A 187 -7.19 -3.75 -19.97
C LEU A 187 -6.62 -4.47 -21.20
N LYS A 188 -7.28 -5.52 -21.69
CA LYS A 188 -6.88 -6.27 -22.90
C LYS A 188 -6.93 -5.44 -24.18
N THR A 189 -7.74 -4.38 -24.24
CA THR A 189 -7.72 -3.45 -25.38
C THR A 189 -6.48 -2.55 -25.43
N GLY A 190 -5.67 -2.53 -24.37
CA GLY A 190 -4.52 -1.64 -24.26
C GLY A 190 -4.88 -0.18 -23.94
N LYS A 191 -6.11 0.13 -23.53
CA LYS A 191 -6.57 1.49 -23.22
C LYS A 191 -5.64 2.22 -22.25
N PHE A 192 -5.05 1.51 -21.32
CA PHE A 192 -4.17 2.07 -20.29
C PHE A 192 -2.68 1.70 -20.47
N ALA A 193 -2.27 1.16 -21.60
CA ALA A 193 -0.92 0.64 -21.83
C ALA A 193 0.22 1.65 -21.55
N ASN A 194 -0.05 2.95 -21.75
CA ASN A 194 0.92 4.02 -21.56
C ASN A 194 0.60 4.91 -20.34
N ILE A 195 -0.29 4.46 -19.46
CA ILE A 195 -0.73 5.21 -18.29
C ILE A 195 -0.48 4.35 -17.07
N ALA A 196 0.47 4.73 -16.22
CA ALA A 196 0.70 4.01 -14.98
C ALA A 196 -0.59 3.92 -14.14
N GLU A 197 -0.81 2.78 -13.49
CA GLU A 197 -2.03 2.53 -12.70
C GLU A 197 -2.24 3.62 -11.65
N ARG A 198 -1.17 4.09 -11.05
CA ARG A 198 -1.17 5.10 -10.00
C ARG A 198 -1.19 6.54 -10.48
N SER A 199 -1.23 6.79 -11.79
CA SER A 199 -1.21 8.16 -12.38
C SER A 199 -2.32 9.10 -11.85
N GLY A 200 -3.40 8.54 -11.28
CA GLY A 200 -4.46 9.30 -10.60
C GLY A 200 -4.10 9.75 -9.17
N ARG A 201 -2.96 9.32 -8.63
CA ARG A 201 -2.54 9.67 -7.27
C ARG A 201 -1.84 11.02 -7.24
N ALA A 202 -2.24 11.91 -6.31
CA ALA A 202 -1.58 13.20 -6.15
C ALA A 202 -0.11 13.07 -5.77
N GLN A 203 0.23 12.05 -4.98
CA GLN A 203 1.61 11.74 -4.57
C GLN A 203 2.58 11.56 -5.74
N ASP A 204 2.09 11.04 -6.85
CA ASP A 204 2.91 10.72 -8.02
C ASP A 204 3.11 11.95 -8.92
N LYS A 205 2.36 13.03 -8.65
CA LYS A 205 2.38 14.28 -9.44
C LYS A 205 3.23 15.39 -8.82
N GLU A 206 3.44 15.36 -7.51
CA GLU A 206 4.20 16.39 -6.81
C GLU A 206 5.70 16.17 -6.96
N GLY A 207 6.33 17.01 -7.79
CA GLY A 207 7.78 17.18 -7.83
C GLY A 207 8.62 16.02 -8.39
N GLY A 208 8.01 15.01 -9.01
CA GLY A 208 8.75 13.89 -9.63
C GLY A 208 9.53 13.00 -8.66
N GLY A 209 9.52 13.28 -7.37
CA GLY A 209 10.30 12.56 -6.35
C GLY A 209 9.53 12.17 -5.10
N GLY A 210 8.29 12.65 -4.90
CA GLY A 210 7.57 12.49 -3.64
C GLY A 210 7.37 11.03 -3.20
N LEU A 211 7.00 10.14 -4.11
CA LEU A 211 6.87 8.71 -3.77
C LEU A 211 8.23 8.04 -3.54
N GLU A 212 9.25 8.42 -4.29
CA GLU A 212 10.61 7.90 -4.11
C GLU A 212 11.21 8.34 -2.76
N GLU A 213 10.94 9.56 -2.33
CA GLU A 213 11.34 10.04 -1.01
C GLU A 213 10.63 9.29 0.11
N LEU A 214 9.31 9.19 0.04
CA LEU A 214 8.51 8.43 1.00
C LEU A 214 8.90 6.94 1.03
N ARG A 215 9.28 6.38 -0.12
CA ARG A 215 9.77 5.00 -0.22
C ARG A 215 11.08 4.81 0.54
N LYS A 216 12.03 5.73 0.41
CA LYS A 216 13.30 5.70 1.15
C LYS A 216 13.06 5.81 2.65
N GLU A 217 12.13 6.65 3.08
CA GLU A 217 11.73 6.83 4.47
C GLU A 217 10.84 5.69 5.02
N GLY A 218 10.62 4.63 4.27
CA GLY A 218 9.89 3.47 4.74
C GLY A 218 8.38 3.47 4.47
N TYR A 219 7.86 4.31 3.58
CA TYR A 219 6.43 4.29 3.25
C TYR A 219 6.02 3.02 2.49
N ILE A 220 6.84 2.48 1.62
CA ILE A 220 6.70 1.15 0.97
C ILE A 220 8.07 0.71 0.47
#